data_a5179a3f80038c4b268835a9994a5f22
#
_entry.id   a5179a3f80038c4b268835a9994a5f22
#
_cell.length_a   1.000
_cell.length_b   1.000
_cell.length_c   1.000
_cell.angle_alpha   90.00
_cell.angle_beta   90.00
_cell.angle_gamma   90.00
#
_symmetry.space_group_name_H-M   'P 1'
#
loop_
_entity.id
_entity.type
_entity.pdbx_description
1 polymer ?
#
loop_
_entity_poly.entity_id
_entity_poly.type
_entity_poly.pdbx_seq_one_letter_code
_entity_poly.pdbx_strand_id
1 'polypeptide(L)'
;SLKEMLTVVEIYSNSKEPGDWIVGRGWIEKNWPEARFPTIEELDRFSKDRPVVLERADGHAVIVNSYALNLAGIDSTTQDPQGGAINKDVNGNPTGLLVDKASLLVEKLIPKKSFQQDKKALEIAINNSVKLGWTQLHDAGSSYSDFDILEEIKSEGNLNTRIQFYASDGPDALRMLEEGVKIDPLHMLSARGIKLYADGAIGSRGAAFLEKYHDYDTSGFLIFEKEKTMPKLIEALKKGIQIE
;
A
#
# COMPACT_ATOMS: atom_id res chain seq x y z
N SER A 1 8.27 -15.43 -12.59
CA SER A 1 7.90 -15.36 -14.02
C SER A 1 6.46 -14.93 -14.19
N LEU A 2 6.11 -14.45 -15.37
CA LEU A 2 4.72 -14.14 -15.74
C LEU A 2 3.82 -15.36 -15.56
N LYS A 3 4.29 -16.54 -15.97
CA LYS A 3 3.55 -17.80 -15.83
C LYS A 3 3.22 -18.10 -14.36
N GLU A 4 4.16 -17.94 -13.45
CA GLU A 4 3.93 -18.16 -12.01
C GLU A 4 2.91 -17.17 -11.45
N MET A 5 3.02 -15.89 -11.81
CA MET A 5 2.04 -14.88 -11.40
C MET A 5 0.63 -15.25 -11.87
N LEU A 6 0.46 -15.60 -13.14
CA LEU A 6 -0.83 -16.01 -13.71
C LEU A 6 -1.38 -17.26 -13.02
N THR A 7 -0.53 -18.24 -12.70
CA THR A 7 -0.92 -19.44 -11.95
C THR A 7 -1.46 -19.07 -10.56
N VAL A 8 -0.81 -18.14 -9.85
CA VAL A 8 -1.31 -17.67 -8.54
C VAL A 8 -2.66 -16.97 -8.69
N VAL A 9 -2.82 -16.12 -9.71
CA VAL A 9 -4.10 -15.45 -10.01
C VAL A 9 -5.20 -16.47 -10.28
N GLU A 10 -4.93 -17.50 -11.09
CA GLU A 10 -5.87 -18.57 -11.39
C GLU A 10 -6.32 -19.33 -10.15
N ILE A 11 -5.36 -19.78 -9.32
CA ILE A 11 -5.66 -20.51 -8.08
C ILE A 11 -6.51 -19.66 -7.14
N TYR A 12 -6.14 -18.38 -6.98
CA TYR A 12 -6.86 -17.48 -6.08
C TYR A 12 -8.25 -17.12 -6.64
N SER A 13 -8.37 -16.91 -7.95
CA SER A 13 -9.64 -16.67 -8.62
C SER A 13 -10.63 -17.82 -8.42
N ASN A 14 -10.17 -19.06 -8.53
CA ASN A 14 -10.99 -20.25 -8.33
C ASN A 14 -11.50 -20.42 -6.88
N SER A 15 -10.90 -19.71 -5.92
CA SER A 15 -11.31 -19.71 -4.52
C SER A 15 -12.31 -18.60 -4.17
N LYS A 16 -12.71 -17.78 -5.14
CA LYS A 16 -13.56 -16.60 -4.96
C LYS A 16 -14.89 -16.75 -5.68
N GLU A 17 -15.91 -16.07 -5.17
CA GLU A 17 -17.21 -16.01 -5.83
C GLU A 17 -17.21 -15.01 -6.99
N PRO A 18 -18.11 -15.15 -7.98
CA PRO A 18 -18.29 -14.16 -9.03
C PRO A 18 -18.55 -12.76 -8.46
N GLY A 19 -17.85 -11.75 -8.97
CA GLY A 19 -17.90 -10.37 -8.49
C GLY A 19 -16.94 -10.04 -7.36
N ASP A 20 -16.33 -11.04 -6.71
CA ASP A 20 -15.28 -10.78 -5.71
C ASP A 20 -14.02 -10.17 -6.34
N TRP A 21 -13.46 -9.19 -5.65
CA TRP A 21 -12.21 -8.56 -6.07
C TRP A 21 -11.01 -9.48 -5.85
N ILE A 22 -10.18 -9.60 -6.87
CA ILE A 22 -8.88 -10.25 -6.82
C ILE A 22 -7.82 -9.17 -6.73
N VAL A 23 -7.30 -8.98 -5.53
CA VAL A 23 -6.29 -7.96 -5.27
C VAL A 23 -4.98 -8.65 -4.90
N GLY A 24 -3.91 -8.30 -5.59
CA GLY A 24 -2.57 -8.83 -5.36
C GLY A 24 -1.50 -7.77 -5.55
N ARG A 25 -0.26 -8.09 -5.15
CA ARG A 25 0.88 -7.19 -5.32
C ARG A 25 2.19 -7.94 -5.47
N GLY A 26 3.21 -7.21 -5.90
CA GLY A 26 4.60 -7.68 -5.84
C GLY A 26 5.15 -8.23 -7.15
N TRP A 27 4.42 -8.10 -8.27
CA TRP A 27 4.97 -8.45 -9.57
C TRP A 27 5.99 -7.41 -10.07
N ILE A 28 6.99 -7.87 -10.82
CA ILE A 28 7.98 -7.02 -11.46
C ILE A 28 8.52 -7.71 -12.72
N GLU A 29 8.19 -7.17 -13.88
CA GLU A 29 8.47 -7.77 -15.19
C GLU A 29 9.96 -7.80 -15.53
N LYS A 30 10.75 -6.86 -15.00
CA LYS A 30 12.17 -6.71 -15.35
C LYS A 30 13.02 -7.95 -15.07
N ASN A 31 12.59 -8.74 -14.08
CA ASN A 31 13.28 -9.96 -13.67
C ASN A 31 12.68 -11.23 -14.26
N TRP A 32 11.66 -11.10 -15.12
CA TRP A 32 11.01 -12.24 -15.75
C TRP A 32 11.70 -12.63 -17.05
N PRO A 33 11.69 -13.91 -17.42
CA PRO A 33 12.18 -14.34 -18.72
C PRO A 33 11.45 -13.65 -19.89
N GLU A 34 10.17 -13.36 -19.71
CA GLU A 34 9.32 -12.71 -20.69
C GLU A 34 9.64 -11.21 -20.85
N ALA A 35 10.19 -10.58 -19.84
CA ALA A 35 10.61 -9.16 -19.79
C ALA A 35 9.57 -8.17 -20.34
N ARG A 36 8.28 -8.43 -20.08
CA ARG A 36 7.15 -7.61 -20.53
C ARG A 36 6.05 -7.54 -19.48
N PHE A 37 5.20 -6.54 -19.61
CA PHE A 37 4.00 -6.43 -18.80
C PHE A 37 3.01 -7.57 -19.07
N PRO A 38 2.21 -7.97 -18.07
CA PRO A 38 1.01 -8.80 -18.29
C PRO A 38 0.01 -8.07 -19.20
N THR A 39 -0.87 -8.82 -19.85
CA THR A 39 -1.93 -8.23 -20.69
C THR A 39 -3.31 -8.50 -20.09
N ILE A 40 -4.30 -7.72 -20.53
CA ILE A 40 -5.71 -7.90 -20.16
C ILE A 40 -6.17 -9.32 -20.49
N GLU A 41 -5.86 -9.80 -21.71
CA GLU A 41 -6.32 -11.11 -22.18
C GLU A 41 -5.76 -12.25 -21.31
N GLU A 42 -4.55 -12.08 -20.77
CA GLU A 42 -3.96 -13.06 -19.88
C GLU A 42 -4.70 -13.12 -18.53
N LEU A 43 -5.12 -11.98 -18.00
CA LEU A 43 -5.91 -11.93 -16.77
C LEU A 43 -7.35 -12.39 -17.01
N ASP A 44 -7.97 -12.01 -18.12
CA ASP A 44 -9.34 -12.36 -18.47
C ASP A 44 -9.54 -13.88 -18.65
N ARG A 45 -8.48 -14.63 -18.99
CA ARG A 45 -8.55 -16.09 -19.09
C ARG A 45 -9.03 -16.75 -17.80
N PHE A 46 -8.64 -16.17 -16.66
CA PHE A 46 -8.87 -16.76 -15.34
C PHE A 46 -9.95 -16.02 -14.55
N SER A 47 -10.36 -14.83 -14.99
CA SER A 47 -11.18 -13.95 -14.18
C SER A 47 -12.10 -13.05 -15.00
N LYS A 48 -12.97 -13.64 -15.84
CA LYS A 48 -13.91 -12.87 -16.68
C LYS A 48 -15.06 -12.23 -15.92
N ASP A 49 -15.40 -12.77 -14.76
CA ASP A 49 -16.54 -12.40 -13.92
C ASP A 49 -16.13 -11.79 -12.56
N ARG A 50 -14.85 -11.49 -12.42
CA ARG A 50 -14.24 -10.93 -11.20
C ARG A 50 -13.28 -9.82 -11.56
N PRO A 51 -13.31 -8.68 -10.86
CA PRO A 51 -12.32 -7.62 -11.09
C PRO A 51 -10.96 -8.02 -10.51
N VAL A 52 -9.91 -7.85 -11.31
CA VAL A 52 -8.52 -8.13 -10.94
C VAL A 52 -7.74 -6.83 -10.88
N VAL A 53 -7.00 -6.61 -9.80
CA VAL A 53 -6.06 -5.51 -9.61
C VAL A 53 -4.77 -6.07 -9.01
N LEU A 54 -3.68 -5.98 -9.74
CA LEU A 54 -2.36 -6.46 -9.29
C LEU A 54 -1.37 -5.31 -9.28
N GLU A 55 -0.93 -4.92 -8.09
CA GLU A 55 0.01 -3.84 -7.88
C GLU A 55 1.44 -4.30 -8.18
N ARG A 56 2.19 -3.48 -8.91
CA ARG A 56 3.62 -3.69 -9.15
C ARG A 56 4.43 -3.53 -7.87
N ALA A 57 5.56 -4.21 -7.77
CA ALA A 57 6.39 -4.25 -6.56
C ALA A 57 6.83 -2.88 -6.04
N ASP A 58 6.99 -1.90 -6.92
CA ASP A 58 7.38 -0.53 -6.58
C ASP A 58 6.20 0.38 -6.20
N GLY A 59 4.95 -0.11 -6.33
CA GLY A 59 3.75 0.69 -6.01
C GLY A 59 3.38 1.77 -7.03
N HIS A 60 4.08 1.82 -8.19
CA HIS A 60 3.86 2.88 -9.18
C HIS A 60 2.98 2.45 -10.37
N ALA A 61 2.54 1.22 -10.41
CA ALA A 61 1.63 0.75 -11.45
C ALA A 61 0.75 -0.39 -10.94
N VAL A 62 -0.44 -0.50 -11.52
CA VAL A 62 -1.28 -1.68 -11.39
C VAL A 62 -1.59 -2.24 -12.77
N ILE A 63 -1.72 -3.56 -12.87
CA ILE A 63 -2.34 -4.20 -14.03
C ILE A 63 -3.74 -4.69 -13.63
N VAL A 64 -4.73 -4.39 -14.45
CA VAL A 64 -6.13 -4.74 -14.23
C VAL A 64 -6.72 -5.48 -15.41
N ASN A 65 -7.77 -6.26 -15.17
CA ASN A 65 -8.48 -6.97 -16.24
C ASN A 65 -9.62 -6.12 -16.85
N SER A 66 -10.25 -6.62 -17.90
CA SER A 66 -11.37 -5.93 -18.57
C SER A 66 -12.55 -5.67 -17.64
N TYR A 67 -12.83 -6.58 -16.69
CA TYR A 67 -13.92 -6.41 -15.75
C TYR A 67 -13.70 -5.20 -14.84
N ALA A 68 -12.48 -5.04 -14.31
CA ALA A 68 -12.10 -3.90 -13.47
C ALA A 68 -12.12 -2.57 -14.24
N LEU A 69 -11.66 -2.55 -15.51
CA LEU A 69 -11.76 -1.36 -16.37
C LEU A 69 -13.22 -0.96 -16.60
N ASN A 70 -14.07 -1.93 -16.91
CA ASN A 70 -15.50 -1.66 -17.12
C ASN A 70 -16.18 -1.11 -15.87
N LEU A 71 -15.91 -1.66 -14.68
CA LEU A 71 -16.41 -1.13 -13.42
C LEU A 71 -15.95 0.30 -13.16
N ALA A 72 -14.73 0.64 -13.55
CA ALA A 72 -14.17 1.98 -13.38
C ALA A 72 -14.63 2.97 -14.47
N GLY A 73 -15.33 2.50 -15.51
CA GLY A 73 -15.72 3.32 -16.66
C GLY A 73 -14.53 3.79 -17.49
N ILE A 74 -13.46 2.98 -17.52
CA ILE A 74 -12.23 3.29 -18.28
C ILE A 74 -12.33 2.68 -19.67
N ASP A 75 -12.28 3.53 -20.68
CA ASP A 75 -12.33 3.16 -22.10
C ASP A 75 -11.34 3.96 -22.96
N SER A 76 -11.44 3.84 -24.28
CA SER A 76 -10.58 4.55 -25.23
C SER A 76 -10.70 6.07 -25.15
N THR A 77 -11.83 6.59 -24.67
CA THR A 77 -12.09 8.04 -24.55
C THR A 77 -11.64 8.64 -23.22
N THR A 78 -11.38 7.79 -22.21
CA THR A 78 -10.95 8.22 -20.89
C THR A 78 -9.59 8.93 -20.96
N GLN A 79 -9.54 10.16 -20.43
CA GLN A 79 -8.32 10.95 -20.38
C GLN A 79 -7.43 10.55 -19.19
N ASP A 80 -6.14 10.75 -19.34
CA ASP A 80 -5.20 10.57 -18.24
C ASP A 80 -5.51 11.53 -17.09
N PRO A 81 -5.56 11.05 -15.84
CA PRO A 81 -5.67 11.95 -14.70
C PRO A 81 -4.36 12.69 -14.46
N GLN A 82 -4.44 13.88 -13.87
CA GLN A 82 -3.24 14.65 -13.53
C GLN A 82 -2.31 13.83 -12.59
N GLY A 83 -1.10 13.57 -13.03
CA GLY A 83 -0.11 12.79 -12.30
C GLY A 83 -0.28 11.27 -12.42
N GLY A 84 -0.95 10.79 -13.45
CA GLY A 84 -1.05 9.36 -13.78
C GLY A 84 -1.25 9.15 -15.28
N ALA A 85 -1.08 7.91 -15.75
CA ALA A 85 -1.26 7.55 -17.14
C ALA A 85 -2.04 6.25 -17.30
N ILE A 86 -2.99 6.23 -18.23
CA ILE A 86 -3.69 5.04 -18.70
C ILE A 86 -2.95 4.54 -19.93
N ASN A 87 -2.24 3.43 -19.81
CA ASN A 87 -1.54 2.87 -20.96
C ASN A 87 -2.54 2.37 -22.01
N LYS A 88 -2.34 2.79 -23.26
CA LYS A 88 -3.22 2.45 -24.40
C LYS A 88 -2.43 1.80 -25.53
N ASP A 89 -3.09 0.92 -26.26
CA ASP A 89 -2.54 0.31 -27.46
C ASP A 89 -2.52 1.29 -28.66
N VAL A 90 -2.05 0.84 -29.80
CA VAL A 90 -1.97 1.64 -31.05
C VAL A 90 -3.33 2.09 -31.57
N ASN A 91 -4.42 1.46 -31.15
CA ASN A 91 -5.79 1.81 -31.49
C ASN A 91 -6.45 2.71 -30.43
N GLY A 92 -5.75 3.05 -29.37
CA GLY A 92 -6.25 3.87 -28.28
C GLY A 92 -7.01 3.07 -27.20
N ASN A 93 -7.04 1.75 -27.23
CA ASN A 93 -7.71 0.95 -26.21
C ASN A 93 -6.83 0.80 -24.97
N PRO A 94 -7.39 0.91 -23.75
CA PRO A 94 -6.65 0.64 -22.53
C PRO A 94 -6.05 -0.78 -22.50
N THR A 95 -4.78 -0.88 -22.14
CA THR A 95 -4.06 -2.18 -22.03
C THR A 95 -4.19 -2.83 -20.67
N GLY A 96 -4.91 -2.20 -19.74
CA GLY A 96 -5.01 -2.60 -18.34
C GLY A 96 -3.89 -2.10 -17.45
N LEU A 97 -2.81 -1.57 -17.99
CA LEU A 97 -1.74 -0.96 -17.20
C LEU A 97 -2.11 0.49 -16.84
N LEU A 98 -2.24 0.75 -15.54
CA LEU A 98 -2.52 2.07 -14.98
C LEU A 98 -1.33 2.51 -14.13
N VAL A 99 -0.82 3.70 -14.40
CA VAL A 99 0.41 4.21 -13.78
C VAL A 99 0.09 5.35 -12.82
N ASP A 100 0.73 5.35 -11.67
CA ASP A 100 0.61 6.37 -10.60
C ASP A 100 -0.86 6.69 -10.28
N LYS A 101 -1.29 7.95 -10.35
CA LYS A 101 -2.65 8.34 -9.98
C LYS A 101 -3.76 7.74 -10.86
N ALA A 102 -3.43 7.14 -11.99
CA ALA A 102 -4.43 6.42 -12.78
C ALA A 102 -4.91 5.14 -12.07
N SER A 103 -4.08 4.52 -11.23
CA SER A 103 -4.46 3.36 -10.41
C SER A 103 -5.66 3.66 -9.50
N LEU A 104 -5.73 4.89 -8.97
CA LEU A 104 -6.81 5.34 -8.08
C LEU A 104 -8.20 5.29 -8.73
N LEU A 105 -8.28 5.31 -10.07
CA LEU A 105 -9.55 5.19 -10.79
C LEU A 105 -10.24 3.84 -10.52
N VAL A 106 -9.45 2.79 -10.32
CA VAL A 106 -9.91 1.43 -10.03
C VAL A 106 -9.83 1.13 -8.52
N GLU A 107 -8.75 1.51 -7.87
CA GLU A 107 -8.52 1.20 -6.45
C GLU A 107 -9.61 1.73 -5.53
N LYS A 108 -10.17 2.90 -5.82
CA LYS A 108 -11.31 3.48 -5.06
C LYS A 108 -12.58 2.63 -5.08
N LEU A 109 -12.69 1.68 -6.02
CA LEU A 109 -13.83 0.77 -6.16
C LEU A 109 -13.62 -0.54 -5.38
N ILE A 110 -12.39 -0.82 -4.95
CA ILE A 110 -12.10 -2.02 -4.16
C ILE A 110 -12.84 -1.88 -2.83
N PRO A 111 -13.68 -2.87 -2.46
CA PRO A 111 -14.37 -2.84 -1.16
C PRO A 111 -13.37 -2.73 -0.01
N LYS A 112 -13.65 -1.85 0.93
CA LYS A 112 -12.87 -1.80 2.17
C LYS A 112 -13.00 -3.12 2.89
N LYS A 113 -11.90 -3.61 3.42
CA LYS A 113 -11.91 -4.79 4.26
C LYS A 113 -12.74 -4.52 5.52
N SER A 114 -13.40 -5.56 6.00
CA SER A 114 -14.06 -5.48 7.30
C SER A 114 -13.03 -5.55 8.43
N PHE A 115 -13.38 -5.06 9.60
CA PHE A 115 -12.58 -5.18 10.81
C PHE A 115 -12.08 -6.62 11.04
N GLN A 116 -12.94 -7.62 10.85
CA GLN A 116 -12.58 -9.03 11.02
C GLN A 116 -11.58 -9.54 9.98
N GLN A 117 -11.65 -9.03 8.75
CA GLN A 117 -10.66 -9.36 7.71
C GLN A 117 -9.29 -8.76 8.02
N ASP A 118 -9.24 -7.49 8.46
CA ASP A 118 -8.00 -6.83 8.85
C ASP A 118 -7.41 -7.47 10.12
N LYS A 119 -8.25 -7.79 11.12
CA LYS A 119 -7.83 -8.53 12.31
C LYS A 119 -7.20 -9.86 11.95
N LYS A 120 -7.84 -10.63 11.07
CA LYS A 120 -7.31 -11.92 10.60
C LYS A 120 -5.97 -11.76 9.86
N ALA A 121 -5.84 -10.71 9.06
CA ALA A 121 -4.57 -10.42 8.37
C ALA A 121 -3.45 -10.08 9.34
N LEU A 122 -3.71 -9.25 10.36
CA LEU A 122 -2.74 -8.91 11.41
C LEU A 122 -2.35 -10.14 12.25
N GLU A 123 -3.29 -10.98 12.64
CA GLU A 123 -2.99 -12.25 13.33
C GLU A 123 -2.06 -13.16 12.53
N ILE A 124 -2.29 -13.28 11.21
CA ILE A 124 -1.43 -14.07 10.32
C ILE A 124 -0.02 -13.44 10.24
N ALA A 125 0.06 -12.12 10.09
CA ALA A 125 1.33 -11.40 10.02
C ALA A 125 2.15 -11.55 11.32
N ILE A 126 1.51 -11.38 12.48
CA ILE A 126 2.11 -11.59 13.81
C ILE A 126 2.65 -13.02 13.93
N ASN A 127 1.83 -14.01 13.64
CA ASN A 127 2.21 -15.43 13.74
C ASN A 127 3.36 -15.78 12.79
N ASN A 128 3.39 -15.24 11.59
CA ASN A 128 4.49 -15.45 10.65
C ASN A 128 5.78 -14.80 11.15
N SER A 129 5.70 -13.60 11.72
CA SER A 129 6.85 -12.91 12.32
C SER A 129 7.44 -13.72 13.48
N VAL A 130 6.59 -14.24 14.35
CA VAL A 130 7.02 -15.12 15.47
C VAL A 130 7.71 -16.38 14.96
N LYS A 131 7.17 -17.04 13.92
CA LYS A 131 7.81 -18.23 13.30
C LYS A 131 9.21 -17.93 12.74
N LEU A 132 9.45 -16.70 12.31
CA LEU A 132 10.77 -16.24 11.84
C LEU A 132 11.68 -15.79 12.99
N GLY A 133 11.25 -15.86 14.24
CA GLY A 133 12.03 -15.50 15.42
C GLY A 133 12.01 -14.01 15.79
N TRP A 134 11.14 -13.22 15.17
CA TRP A 134 10.99 -11.80 15.53
C TRP A 134 10.31 -11.66 16.88
N THR A 135 10.98 -11.01 17.82
CA THR A 135 10.49 -10.76 19.19
C THR A 135 9.89 -9.37 19.36
N GLN A 136 10.19 -8.47 18.42
CA GLN A 136 9.64 -7.12 18.37
C GLN A 136 9.56 -6.63 16.93
N LEU A 137 8.49 -5.90 16.62
CA LEU A 137 8.26 -5.24 15.35
C LEU A 137 8.05 -3.74 15.60
N HIS A 138 8.57 -2.92 14.69
CA HIS A 138 8.25 -1.50 14.61
C HIS A 138 7.31 -1.30 13.42
N ASP A 139 6.09 -0.93 13.72
CA ASP A 139 5.07 -0.65 12.71
C ASP A 139 5.12 0.84 12.36
N ALA A 140 5.94 1.15 11.35
CA ALA A 140 6.35 2.50 11.03
C ALA A 140 5.37 3.18 10.06
N GLY A 141 4.24 3.63 10.56
CA GLY A 141 3.26 4.41 9.82
C GLY A 141 2.03 3.61 9.41
N SER A 142 1.27 3.16 10.38
CA SER A 142 -0.03 2.50 10.21
C SER A 142 -1.18 3.39 10.69
N SER A 143 -2.40 2.95 10.38
CA SER A 143 -3.62 3.63 10.82
C SER A 143 -3.93 3.33 12.29
N TYR A 144 -4.61 4.23 12.95
CA TYR A 144 -5.10 3.96 14.30
C TYR A 144 -6.17 2.87 14.34
N SER A 145 -6.84 2.58 13.23
CA SER A 145 -7.72 1.40 13.13
C SER A 145 -6.94 0.10 13.28
N ASP A 146 -5.71 0.02 12.74
CA ASP A 146 -4.84 -1.13 12.96
C ASP A 146 -4.38 -1.22 14.43
N PHE A 147 -4.09 -0.08 15.06
CA PHE A 147 -3.77 -0.05 16.48
C PHE A 147 -4.93 -0.57 17.36
N ASP A 148 -6.16 -0.12 17.06
CA ASP A 148 -7.37 -0.57 17.77
C ASP A 148 -7.57 -2.09 17.61
N ILE A 149 -7.29 -2.65 16.43
CA ILE A 149 -7.29 -4.11 16.18
C ILE A 149 -6.19 -4.80 16.99
N LEU A 150 -4.98 -4.24 17.04
CA LEU A 150 -3.89 -4.80 17.83
C LEU A 150 -4.19 -4.80 19.34
N GLU A 151 -4.91 -3.79 19.85
CA GLU A 151 -5.41 -3.78 21.23
C GLU A 151 -6.41 -4.92 21.48
N GLU A 152 -7.31 -5.21 20.52
CA GLU A 152 -8.22 -6.34 20.62
C GLU A 152 -7.47 -7.68 20.62
N ILE A 153 -6.56 -7.89 19.64
CA ILE A 153 -5.71 -9.10 19.57
C ILE A 153 -4.93 -9.30 20.88
N LYS A 154 -4.40 -8.22 21.47
CA LYS A 154 -3.71 -8.25 22.77
C LYS A 154 -4.66 -8.66 23.90
N SER A 155 -5.86 -8.08 23.93
CA SER A 155 -6.85 -8.37 25.01
C SER A 155 -7.30 -9.82 25.00
N GLU A 156 -7.29 -10.48 23.83
CA GLU A 156 -7.57 -11.89 23.64
C GLU A 156 -6.38 -12.82 23.97
N GLY A 157 -5.20 -12.25 24.29
CA GLY A 157 -3.98 -13.00 24.58
C GLY A 157 -3.27 -13.54 23.33
N ASN A 158 -3.61 -13.04 22.14
CA ASN A 158 -3.10 -13.52 20.86
C ASN A 158 -1.91 -12.69 20.32
N LEU A 159 -1.51 -11.61 21.00
CA LEU A 159 -0.37 -10.80 20.62
C LEU A 159 0.94 -11.44 21.08
N ASN A 160 1.56 -12.25 20.24
CA ASN A 160 2.71 -13.10 20.58
C ASN A 160 4.08 -12.48 20.28
N THR A 161 4.13 -11.22 19.82
CA THR A 161 5.35 -10.43 19.63
C THR A 161 5.11 -9.00 20.09
N ARG A 162 6.17 -8.29 20.48
CA ARG A 162 6.05 -6.88 20.84
C ARG A 162 5.85 -6.05 19.59
N ILE A 163 4.93 -5.08 19.66
CA ILE A 163 4.69 -4.12 18.57
C ILE A 163 4.85 -2.71 19.12
N GLN A 164 5.70 -1.94 18.44
CA GLN A 164 5.82 -0.51 18.63
C GLN A 164 5.17 0.18 17.42
N PHE A 165 4.04 0.80 17.68
CA PHE A 165 3.22 1.45 16.67
C PHE A 165 3.62 2.92 16.53
N TYR A 166 3.67 3.39 15.28
CA TYR A 166 3.84 4.78 14.90
C TYR A 166 2.68 5.17 13.97
N ALA A 167 1.93 6.18 14.38
CA ALA A 167 0.80 6.68 13.60
C ALA A 167 1.25 7.31 12.28
N SER A 168 0.55 7.03 11.20
CA SER A 168 0.73 7.71 9.92
C SER A 168 0.44 9.20 10.03
N ASP A 169 1.03 10.01 9.15
CA ASP A 169 0.67 11.44 9.06
C ASP A 169 -0.83 11.62 8.73
N GLY A 170 -1.35 12.80 8.98
CA GLY A 170 -2.76 13.13 8.77
C GLY A 170 -3.64 12.83 9.99
N PRO A 171 -4.83 12.23 9.80
CA PRO A 171 -5.79 11.99 10.90
C PRO A 171 -5.22 11.13 12.03
N ASP A 172 -4.41 10.13 11.72
CA ASP A 172 -3.82 9.23 12.70
C ASP A 172 -2.79 9.96 13.58
N ALA A 173 -1.95 10.82 12.99
CA ALA A 173 -1.04 11.68 13.75
C ALA A 173 -1.80 12.68 14.65
N LEU A 174 -2.94 13.21 14.19
CA LEU A 174 -3.77 14.09 15.03
C LEU A 174 -4.35 13.32 16.23
N ARG A 175 -4.84 12.09 16.01
CA ARG A 175 -5.31 11.23 17.10
C ARG A 175 -4.18 10.92 18.09
N MET A 176 -2.96 10.63 17.59
CA MET A 176 -1.79 10.42 18.44
C MET A 176 -1.44 11.66 19.27
N LEU A 177 -1.54 12.85 18.68
CA LEU A 177 -1.35 14.11 19.41
C LEU A 177 -2.41 14.33 20.49
N GLU A 178 -3.66 13.95 20.22
CA GLU A 178 -4.77 14.08 21.16
C GLU A 178 -4.68 13.09 22.32
N GLU A 179 -4.51 11.79 22.00
CA GLU A 179 -4.49 10.72 23.00
C GLU A 179 -3.14 10.57 23.73
N GLY A 180 -2.05 11.05 23.13
CA GLY A 180 -0.71 10.94 23.69
C GLY A 180 -0.10 9.55 23.57
N VAL A 181 1.06 9.37 24.24
CA VAL A 181 1.80 8.10 24.26
C VAL A 181 1.04 7.05 25.07
N LYS A 182 0.84 5.86 24.49
CA LYS A 182 0.29 4.71 25.18
C LYS A 182 1.36 3.63 25.33
N ILE A 183 1.60 3.18 26.55
CA ILE A 183 2.58 2.13 26.85
C ILE A 183 1.86 1.04 27.64
N ASP A 184 1.77 -0.14 27.05
CA ASP A 184 1.29 -1.32 27.75
C ASP A 184 2.23 -1.69 28.89
N PRO A 185 1.73 -2.03 30.10
CA PRO A 185 2.58 -2.38 31.25
C PRO A 185 3.54 -3.54 31.01
N LEU A 186 3.17 -4.47 30.13
CA LEU A 186 4.01 -5.60 29.74
C LEU A 186 4.87 -5.30 28.49
N HIS A 187 4.78 -4.07 27.98
CA HIS A 187 5.46 -3.63 26.75
C HIS A 187 5.19 -4.50 25.52
N MET A 188 4.01 -5.14 25.45
CA MET A 188 3.61 -5.94 24.31
C MET A 188 3.08 -5.08 23.17
N LEU A 189 2.37 -3.99 23.47
CA LEU A 189 1.88 -3.01 22.51
C LEU A 189 2.13 -1.60 23.02
N SER A 190 2.74 -0.77 22.21
CA SER A 190 2.98 0.64 22.56
C SER A 190 2.74 1.53 21.35
N ALA A 191 1.96 2.60 21.51
CA ALA A 191 1.85 3.69 20.54
C ALA A 191 2.72 4.85 21.04
N ARG A 192 3.85 5.13 20.37
CA ARG A 192 4.88 6.04 20.89
C ARG A 192 5.22 7.19 19.96
N GLY A 193 4.87 7.13 18.70
CA GLY A 193 5.35 8.11 17.75
C GLY A 193 4.48 8.32 16.52
N ILE A 194 4.92 9.28 15.74
CA ILE A 194 4.32 9.65 14.46
C ILE A 194 5.37 9.41 13.38
N LYS A 195 4.99 8.74 12.28
CA LYS A 195 5.82 8.55 11.11
C LYS A 195 5.49 9.60 10.06
N LEU A 196 6.52 10.28 9.58
CA LEU A 196 6.44 11.29 8.53
C LEU A 196 7.42 10.94 7.40
N TYR A 197 7.14 11.47 6.23
CA TYR A 197 8.04 11.40 5.09
C TYR A 197 8.52 12.80 4.74
N ALA A 198 9.82 13.03 4.82
CA ALA A 198 10.42 14.32 4.48
C ALA A 198 10.53 14.49 2.95
N ASP A 199 10.82 13.40 2.25
CA ASP A 199 11.02 13.34 0.81
C ASP A 199 10.63 11.96 0.26
N GLY A 200 10.91 11.73 -1.02
CA GLY A 200 10.62 10.47 -1.69
C GLY A 200 11.78 9.46 -1.63
N ALA A 201 11.66 8.39 -2.41
CA ALA A 201 12.66 7.33 -2.48
C ALA A 201 13.69 7.56 -3.60
N ILE A 202 14.95 7.12 -3.36
CA ILE A 202 16.03 7.21 -4.36
C ILE A 202 15.69 6.45 -5.64
N GLY A 203 15.14 5.23 -5.50
CA GLY A 203 14.85 4.36 -6.65
C GLY A 203 13.84 4.94 -7.65
N SER A 204 12.90 5.76 -7.18
CA SER A 204 11.92 6.49 -8.00
C SER A 204 12.35 7.92 -8.34
N ARG A 205 13.56 8.34 -7.97
CA ARG A 205 14.12 9.69 -8.12
C ARG A 205 13.30 10.78 -7.42
N GLY A 206 12.55 10.39 -6.39
CA GLY A 206 11.79 11.30 -5.54
C GLY A 206 12.58 11.82 -4.33
N ALA A 207 13.66 11.15 -3.91
CA ALA A 207 14.50 11.63 -2.83
C ALA A 207 15.13 12.98 -3.18
N ALA A 208 15.05 13.94 -2.26
CA ALA A 208 15.53 15.31 -2.49
C ALA A 208 17.04 15.43 -2.28
N PHE A 209 17.75 15.80 -3.34
CA PHE A 209 19.18 16.04 -3.33
C PHE A 209 19.49 17.51 -3.62
N LEU A 210 20.67 17.96 -3.21
CA LEU A 210 21.18 19.30 -3.55
C LEU A 210 21.56 19.41 -5.03
N GLU A 211 21.94 18.28 -5.64
CA GLU A 211 22.31 18.17 -7.04
C GLU A 211 21.36 17.24 -7.77
N LYS A 212 21.34 17.31 -9.11
CA LYS A 212 20.51 16.42 -9.93
C LYS A 212 21.01 14.98 -9.88
N TYR A 213 20.10 14.05 -10.07
CA TYR A 213 20.44 12.64 -10.30
C TYR A 213 21.31 12.49 -11.54
N HIS A 214 22.27 11.54 -11.51
CA HIS A 214 23.13 11.27 -12.66
C HIS A 214 22.38 10.73 -13.88
N ASP A 215 21.31 9.99 -13.63
CA ASP A 215 20.57 9.24 -14.64
C ASP A 215 19.21 9.86 -14.97
N TYR A 216 18.87 11.00 -14.35
CA TYR A 216 17.59 11.67 -14.57
C TYR A 216 17.65 13.16 -14.28
N ASP A 217 16.97 13.98 -15.10
CA ASP A 217 17.00 15.45 -14.99
C ASP A 217 16.07 15.97 -13.89
N THR A 218 16.30 15.55 -12.64
CA THR A 218 15.62 16.03 -11.44
C THR A 218 16.55 15.97 -10.25
N SER A 219 16.30 16.77 -9.22
CA SER A 219 16.91 16.68 -7.90
C SER A 219 15.95 16.08 -6.85
N GLY A 220 14.83 15.49 -7.28
CA GLY A 220 13.77 15.05 -6.39
C GLY A 220 12.92 16.19 -5.86
N PHE A 221 12.15 15.93 -4.79
CA PHE A 221 11.29 16.93 -4.16
C PHE A 221 11.09 16.65 -2.68
N LEU A 222 10.88 17.72 -1.91
CA LEU A 222 10.47 17.62 -0.51
C LEU A 222 8.96 17.40 -0.45
N ILE A 223 8.54 16.41 0.36
CA ILE A 223 7.15 16.22 0.79
C ILE A 223 6.86 17.10 2.01
N PHE A 224 7.88 17.33 2.81
CA PHE A 224 7.85 18.11 4.03
C PHE A 224 7.66 19.61 3.75
N GLU A 225 6.55 20.17 4.22
CA GLU A 225 6.29 21.61 4.21
C GLU A 225 6.57 22.18 5.60
N LYS A 226 7.71 22.88 5.75
CA LYS A 226 8.23 23.33 7.04
C LYS A 226 7.20 24.11 7.86
N GLU A 227 6.53 25.07 7.26
CA GLU A 227 5.57 25.95 7.93
C GLU A 227 4.36 25.21 8.48
N LYS A 228 3.93 24.16 7.79
CA LYS A 228 2.78 23.33 8.19
C LYS A 228 3.18 22.23 9.17
N THR A 229 4.36 21.66 8.99
CA THR A 229 4.77 20.47 9.73
C THR A 229 5.45 20.79 11.05
N MET A 230 6.28 21.85 11.13
CA MET A 230 7.01 22.20 12.33
C MET A 230 6.14 22.42 13.58
N PRO A 231 4.97 23.10 13.53
CA PRO A 231 4.10 23.23 14.70
C PRO A 231 3.68 21.87 15.27
N LYS A 232 3.30 20.90 14.38
CA LYS A 232 2.92 19.53 14.75
C LYS A 232 4.09 18.80 15.43
N LEU A 233 5.29 18.91 14.88
CA LEU A 233 6.49 18.29 15.45
C LEU A 233 6.82 18.85 16.86
N ILE A 234 6.74 20.17 17.02
CA ILE A 234 6.99 20.82 18.33
C ILE A 234 5.94 20.37 19.36
N GLU A 235 4.68 20.25 18.97
CA GLU A 235 3.63 19.75 19.84
C GLU A 235 3.86 18.29 20.25
N ALA A 236 4.20 17.44 19.27
CA ALA A 236 4.52 16.04 19.51
C ALA A 236 5.67 15.88 20.52
N LEU A 237 6.78 16.60 20.31
CA LEU A 237 7.93 16.57 21.21
C LEU A 237 7.58 17.05 22.62
N LYS A 238 6.77 18.10 22.76
CA LYS A 238 6.29 18.59 24.09
C LYS A 238 5.46 17.54 24.81
N LYS A 239 4.78 16.67 24.10
CA LYS A 239 3.98 15.56 24.65
C LYS A 239 4.77 14.26 24.83
N GLY A 240 6.08 14.27 24.56
CA GLY A 240 6.94 13.08 24.61
C GLY A 240 6.67 12.06 23.52
N ILE A 241 6.00 12.49 22.43
CA ILE A 241 5.73 11.66 21.27
C ILE A 241 6.97 11.65 20.38
N GLN A 242 7.43 10.47 20.02
CA GLN A 242 8.57 10.25 19.14
C GLN A 242 8.20 10.62 17.69
N ILE A 243 9.19 11.09 16.94
CA ILE A 243 9.03 11.42 15.52
C ILE A 243 10.01 10.59 14.71
N GLU A 244 9.50 9.95 13.70
CA GLU A 244 10.26 9.20 12.70
C GLU A 244 10.02 9.73 11.31
#